data_9b3e2193c3f37a5e6c12828889151e97
#
_entry.id   9b3e2193c3f37a5e6c12828889151e97
#
_cell.length_a   1.000
_cell.length_b   1.000
_cell.length_c   1.000
_cell.angle_alpha   90.00
_cell.angle_beta   90.00
_cell.angle_gamma   90.00
#
_symmetry.space_group_name_H-M   'P 1'
#
loop_
_entity.id
_entity.type
_entity.pdbx_description
1 polymer ?
#
loop_
_entity_poly.entity_id
_entity_poly.type
_entity_poly.pdbx_seq_one_letter_code
_entity_poly.pdbx_strand_id
1 'polypeptide(L)'
;MSEIFSPAQRYELWLRIELIVTEGWAEIGEIPRPAVERLKRARVDAEHIARLEERVGHDVVAFLDSLAESLGDDARFLHRGLTSSDVLDTALALQLVQAADILLNDVDRLSAVVRRRAIEERATLMAGRTHGIHAEPVSFGFILAGWLDELDRERQRIVTAREDVRVGKLSGAVGTHATVDPRVEEMALAKLGLRVAPVTTQVIARDHHAAYLTTLAVVGGSLEKFATDIRHLQRTEVAEVREPFGQEQKGSSAMPHKRNPILSERICGLARTVRGYAQVALEDQALWHERDISHSSAERIIFPDACTLLDYMLRLMADIIEGLTIDRERMRANLYRSGGVVFSQRVLLALVQKGMSRQDAYRVVQSAALTALDDGQDFRTIVGEAPEVRERLTTEELAELFDPAYYLRHLDVTFERVGLEPVALAPSPARGAAQGGGS
;
A
#
# COMPACT_ATOMS: atom_id res chain seq x y z
N MET A 1 0.01 11.62 -11.17
CA MET A 1 1.35 11.61 -10.54
C MET A 1 2.41 12.32 -11.40
N SER A 2 2.61 11.95 -12.66
CA SER A 2 3.67 12.52 -13.53
C SER A 2 3.61 14.05 -13.69
N GLU A 3 2.43 14.65 -13.70
CA GLU A 3 2.26 16.11 -13.80
C GLU A 3 2.88 16.86 -12.61
N ILE A 4 2.75 16.33 -11.38
CA ILE A 4 3.30 16.92 -10.15
C ILE A 4 4.81 17.14 -10.25
N PHE A 5 5.52 16.19 -10.85
CA PHE A 5 6.98 16.23 -10.99
C PHE A 5 7.45 16.71 -12.37
N SER A 6 6.55 17.22 -13.21
CA SER A 6 6.94 17.77 -14.51
C SER A 6 7.78 19.05 -14.35
N PRO A 7 8.71 19.33 -15.29
CA PRO A 7 9.49 20.57 -15.27
C PRO A 7 8.60 21.81 -15.24
N ALA A 8 7.52 21.84 -16.00
CA ALA A 8 6.58 22.95 -16.03
C ALA A 8 5.96 23.22 -14.66
N GLN A 9 5.41 22.17 -14.01
CA GLN A 9 4.82 22.29 -12.68
C GLN A 9 5.85 22.70 -11.62
N ARG A 10 7.08 22.22 -11.71
CA ARG A 10 8.18 22.61 -10.81
C ARG A 10 8.45 24.09 -10.89
N TYR A 11 8.59 24.66 -12.09
CA TYR A 11 8.86 26.09 -12.26
C TYR A 11 7.65 26.96 -11.89
N GLU A 12 6.43 26.49 -12.11
CA GLU A 12 5.22 27.19 -11.63
C GLU A 12 5.18 27.26 -10.09
N LEU A 13 5.58 26.18 -9.39
CA LEU A 13 5.69 26.19 -7.94
C LEU A 13 6.79 27.17 -7.47
N TRP A 14 7.93 27.22 -8.15
CA TRP A 14 8.99 28.17 -7.83
C TRP A 14 8.49 29.60 -7.99
N LEU A 15 7.83 29.92 -9.10
CA LEU A 15 7.22 31.25 -9.31
C LEU A 15 6.21 31.59 -8.22
N ARG A 16 5.34 30.63 -7.86
CA ARG A 16 4.37 30.81 -6.79
C ARG A 16 5.04 31.13 -5.45
N ILE A 17 6.13 30.44 -5.10
CA ILE A 17 6.89 30.70 -3.87
C ILE A 17 7.50 32.09 -3.91
N GLU A 18 8.20 32.47 -5.00
CA GLU A 18 8.82 33.77 -5.17
C GLU A 18 7.81 34.91 -5.04
N LEU A 19 6.63 34.77 -5.67
CA LEU A 19 5.57 35.78 -5.58
C LEU A 19 5.01 35.91 -4.16
N ILE A 20 4.77 34.80 -3.48
CA ILE A 20 4.25 34.82 -2.11
C ILE A 20 5.29 35.42 -1.13
N VAL A 21 6.57 35.11 -1.30
CA VAL A 21 7.66 35.74 -0.52
C VAL A 21 7.72 37.25 -0.78
N THR A 22 7.62 37.65 -2.03
CA THR A 22 7.57 39.09 -2.41
C THR A 22 6.36 39.79 -1.79
N GLU A 23 5.19 39.13 -1.73
CA GLU A 23 4.03 39.66 -1.00
C GLU A 23 4.33 39.84 0.50
N GLY A 24 4.99 38.84 1.13
CA GLY A 24 5.41 38.94 2.53
C GLY A 24 6.31 40.15 2.80
N TRP A 25 7.31 40.38 1.95
CA TRP A 25 8.14 41.57 2.03
C TRP A 25 7.37 42.88 1.86
N ALA A 26 6.33 42.87 1.01
CA ALA A 26 5.47 44.07 0.83
C ALA A 26 4.54 44.28 2.04
N GLU A 27 4.10 43.25 2.73
CA GLU A 27 3.28 43.33 3.94
C GLU A 27 4.03 44.03 5.08
N ILE A 28 5.35 43.78 5.20
CA ILE A 28 6.19 44.44 6.20
C ILE A 28 6.78 45.78 5.72
N GLY A 29 6.39 46.25 4.51
CA GLY A 29 6.74 47.57 3.99
C GLY A 29 8.09 47.67 3.27
N GLU A 30 8.78 46.57 3.01
CA GLU A 30 10.10 46.52 2.39
C GLU A 30 10.08 46.51 0.85
N ILE A 31 8.95 46.15 0.24
CA ILE A 31 8.73 46.16 -1.21
C ILE A 31 7.47 46.95 -1.50
N PRO A 32 7.48 47.87 -2.53
CA PRO A 32 6.29 48.61 -2.90
C PRO A 32 5.17 47.67 -3.42
N ARG A 33 3.96 47.76 -2.87
CA ARG A 33 2.80 46.96 -3.32
C ARG A 33 2.55 47.05 -4.83
N PRO A 34 2.69 48.20 -5.52
CA PRO A 34 2.54 48.25 -6.98
C PRO A 34 3.55 47.40 -7.74
N ALA A 35 4.76 47.17 -7.21
CA ALA A 35 5.73 46.24 -7.82
C ALA A 35 5.25 44.79 -7.73
N VAL A 36 4.69 44.37 -6.59
CA VAL A 36 4.11 43.04 -6.42
C VAL A 36 3.02 42.76 -7.48
N GLU A 37 2.12 43.73 -7.70
CA GLU A 37 1.05 43.57 -8.71
C GLU A 37 1.59 43.45 -10.15
N ARG A 38 2.75 44.04 -10.45
CA ARG A 38 3.41 43.83 -11.73
C ARG A 38 4.10 42.47 -11.82
N LEU A 39 4.74 42.02 -10.74
CA LEU A 39 5.39 40.71 -10.66
C LEU A 39 4.39 39.54 -10.84
N LYS A 40 3.14 39.68 -10.43
CA LYS A 40 2.07 38.67 -10.67
C LYS A 40 1.78 38.43 -12.16
N ARG A 41 2.29 39.24 -13.05
CA ARG A 41 2.19 39.05 -14.51
C ARG A 41 3.25 38.09 -15.06
N ALA A 42 4.24 37.71 -14.24
CA ALA A 42 5.27 36.77 -14.62
C ALA A 42 4.66 35.45 -15.16
N ARG A 43 5.31 34.87 -16.13
CA ARG A 43 4.95 33.59 -16.70
C ARG A 43 6.20 32.75 -16.85
N VAL A 44 6.03 31.46 -16.67
CA VAL A 44 7.09 30.47 -16.81
C VAL A 44 7.14 29.97 -18.25
N ASP A 45 8.35 29.95 -18.82
CA ASP A 45 8.65 29.24 -20.07
C ASP A 45 9.72 28.16 -19.78
N ALA A 46 9.27 26.93 -19.59
CA ALA A 46 10.13 25.83 -19.18
C ALA A 46 11.21 25.50 -20.25
N GLU A 47 10.90 25.67 -21.54
CA GLU A 47 11.88 25.42 -22.60
C GLU A 47 12.94 26.52 -22.63
N HIS A 48 12.54 27.76 -22.41
CA HIS A 48 13.49 28.87 -22.34
C HIS A 48 14.41 28.74 -21.12
N ILE A 49 13.87 28.39 -19.97
CA ILE A 49 14.64 28.15 -18.75
C ILE A 49 15.66 27.03 -18.97
N ALA A 50 15.27 25.91 -19.60
CA ALA A 50 16.18 24.80 -19.91
C ALA A 50 17.35 25.25 -20.79
N ARG A 51 17.10 26.07 -21.83
CA ARG A 51 18.17 26.63 -22.67
C ARG A 51 19.11 27.57 -21.89
N LEU A 52 18.59 28.35 -20.96
CA LEU A 52 19.40 29.19 -20.10
C LEU A 52 20.24 28.36 -19.12
N GLU A 53 19.65 27.29 -18.54
CA GLU A 53 20.34 26.38 -17.62
C GLU A 53 21.55 25.71 -18.26
N GLU A 54 21.46 25.29 -19.55
CA GLU A 54 22.60 24.75 -20.30
C GLU A 54 23.79 25.74 -20.38
N ARG A 55 23.50 27.03 -20.33
CA ARG A 55 24.51 28.08 -20.44
C ARG A 55 25.09 28.50 -19.09
N VAL A 56 24.23 28.63 -18.07
CA VAL A 56 24.63 29.15 -16.76
C VAL A 56 25.01 28.04 -15.77
N GLY A 57 24.60 26.79 -16.02
CA GLY A 57 24.91 25.65 -15.18
C GLY A 57 24.23 25.65 -13.80
N HIS A 58 23.13 26.41 -13.66
CA HIS A 58 22.40 26.52 -12.40
C HIS A 58 20.90 26.79 -12.66
N ASP A 59 20.05 25.87 -12.22
CA ASP A 59 18.62 25.85 -12.49
C ASP A 59 17.85 27.09 -11.95
N VAL A 60 18.03 27.42 -10.67
CA VAL A 60 17.34 28.56 -10.06
C VAL A 60 17.81 29.90 -10.64
N VAL A 61 19.10 30.02 -10.98
CA VAL A 61 19.61 31.25 -11.66
C VAL A 61 18.99 31.35 -13.06
N ALA A 62 18.96 30.28 -13.84
CA ALA A 62 18.33 30.26 -15.17
C ALA A 62 16.82 30.63 -15.09
N PHE A 63 16.12 30.13 -14.08
CA PHE A 63 14.73 30.48 -13.82
C PHE A 63 14.57 31.99 -13.52
N LEU A 64 15.38 32.55 -12.64
CA LEU A 64 15.33 33.98 -12.30
C LEU A 64 15.70 34.87 -13.49
N ASP A 65 16.73 34.50 -14.28
CA ASP A 65 17.13 35.23 -15.48
C ASP A 65 16.00 35.23 -16.53
N SER A 66 15.34 34.11 -16.74
CA SER A 66 14.15 34.01 -17.62
C SER A 66 13.02 34.96 -17.21
N LEU A 67 12.77 35.06 -15.91
CA LEU A 67 11.76 36.00 -15.39
C LEU A 67 12.21 37.47 -15.55
N ALA A 68 13.50 37.77 -15.33
CA ALA A 68 14.03 39.08 -15.40
C ALA A 68 13.91 39.69 -16.83
N GLU A 69 14.07 38.86 -17.88
CA GLU A 69 13.89 39.29 -19.27
C GLU A 69 12.49 39.87 -19.53
N SER A 70 11.46 39.37 -18.84
CA SER A 70 10.07 39.77 -19.02
C SER A 70 9.62 40.85 -18.04
N LEU A 71 10.22 40.92 -16.85
CA LEU A 71 9.79 41.79 -15.74
C LEU A 71 10.60 43.12 -15.64
N GLY A 72 11.74 43.16 -16.31
CA GLY A 72 12.62 44.35 -16.26
C GLY A 72 13.06 44.71 -14.85
N ASP A 73 13.02 46.01 -14.49
CA ASP A 73 13.52 46.51 -13.21
C ASP A 73 12.83 45.93 -11.97
N ASP A 74 11.59 45.45 -12.09
CA ASP A 74 10.88 44.81 -10.97
C ASP A 74 11.45 43.45 -10.58
N ALA A 75 12.18 42.78 -11.47
CA ALA A 75 12.82 41.48 -11.19
C ALA A 75 13.78 41.54 -9.99
N ARG A 76 14.33 42.73 -9.67
CA ARG A 76 15.19 42.95 -8.49
C ARG A 76 14.54 42.60 -7.14
N PHE A 77 13.23 42.45 -7.10
CA PHE A 77 12.48 42.10 -5.89
C PHE A 77 12.28 40.61 -5.75
N LEU A 78 12.47 39.81 -6.83
CA LEU A 78 12.46 38.34 -6.74
C LEU A 78 13.71 37.86 -6.02
N HIS A 79 13.61 36.70 -5.40
CA HIS A 79 14.70 36.00 -4.68
C HIS A 79 15.37 36.84 -3.57
N ARG A 80 14.68 37.88 -3.08
CA ARG A 80 15.23 38.78 -2.08
C ARG A 80 15.53 38.07 -0.77
N GLY A 81 16.81 37.91 -0.47
CA GLY A 81 17.33 37.29 0.73
C GLY A 81 17.29 35.74 0.72
N LEU A 82 16.68 35.13 -0.28
CA LEU A 82 16.57 33.68 -0.40
C LEU A 82 17.87 33.05 -0.88
N THR A 83 17.98 31.75 -0.63
CA THR A 83 18.90 30.82 -1.32
C THR A 83 18.09 29.85 -2.18
N SER A 84 18.74 29.23 -3.17
CA SER A 84 18.06 28.27 -4.06
C SER A 84 17.27 27.20 -3.30
N SER A 85 17.80 26.68 -2.20
CA SER A 85 17.14 25.65 -1.41
C SER A 85 15.89 26.13 -0.66
N ASP A 86 15.73 27.43 -0.41
CA ASP A 86 14.49 27.98 0.12
C ASP A 86 13.32 27.71 -0.86
N VAL A 87 13.60 27.85 -2.16
CA VAL A 87 12.61 27.59 -3.21
C VAL A 87 12.50 26.10 -3.52
N LEU A 88 13.64 25.41 -3.64
CA LEU A 88 13.69 23.99 -4.03
C LEU A 88 13.02 23.07 -2.99
N ASP A 89 13.42 23.18 -1.71
CA ASP A 89 12.89 22.32 -0.65
C ASP A 89 11.41 22.62 -0.36
N THR A 90 11.03 23.91 -0.38
CA THR A 90 9.64 24.31 -0.17
C THR A 90 8.74 23.84 -1.34
N ALA A 91 9.24 23.89 -2.58
CA ALA A 91 8.53 23.33 -3.74
C ALA A 91 8.42 21.80 -3.66
N LEU A 92 9.50 21.11 -3.27
CA LEU A 92 9.49 19.65 -3.09
C LEU A 92 8.47 19.25 -2.00
N ALA A 93 8.40 19.98 -0.88
CA ALA A 93 7.40 19.74 0.15
C ALA A 93 5.97 19.80 -0.41
N LEU A 94 5.65 20.81 -1.24
CA LEU A 94 4.35 20.91 -1.91
C LEU A 94 4.08 19.74 -2.86
N GLN A 95 5.10 19.32 -3.62
CA GLN A 95 4.98 18.17 -4.53
C GLN A 95 4.75 16.86 -3.78
N LEU A 96 5.48 16.63 -2.69
CA LEU A 96 5.34 15.42 -1.87
C LEU A 96 3.97 15.37 -1.16
N VAL A 97 3.46 16.49 -0.68
CA VAL A 97 2.11 16.59 -0.11
C VAL A 97 1.06 16.23 -1.16
N GLN A 98 1.14 16.81 -2.37
CA GLN A 98 0.23 16.49 -3.47
C GLN A 98 0.31 15.04 -3.91
N ALA A 99 1.52 14.48 -3.97
CA ALA A 99 1.73 13.08 -4.28
C ALA A 99 1.12 12.15 -3.22
N ALA A 100 1.30 12.48 -1.93
CA ALA A 100 0.67 11.74 -0.83
C ALA A 100 -0.87 11.78 -0.90
N ASP A 101 -1.47 12.91 -1.28
CA ASP A 101 -2.92 13.04 -1.46
C ASP A 101 -3.44 12.08 -2.57
N ILE A 102 -2.70 11.92 -3.66
CA ILE A 102 -3.03 10.93 -4.70
C ILE A 102 -2.93 9.51 -4.14
N LEU A 103 -1.82 9.19 -3.45
CA LEU A 103 -1.62 7.85 -2.87
C LEU A 103 -2.69 7.49 -1.84
N LEU A 104 -3.15 8.45 -1.03
CA LEU A 104 -4.26 8.25 -0.08
C LEU A 104 -5.55 7.91 -0.82
N ASN A 105 -5.88 8.61 -1.91
CA ASN A 105 -7.05 8.30 -2.72
C ASN A 105 -6.96 6.89 -3.35
N ASP A 106 -5.77 6.47 -3.78
CA ASP A 106 -5.56 5.13 -4.34
C ASP A 106 -5.68 4.03 -3.29
N VAL A 107 -5.17 4.25 -2.07
CA VAL A 107 -5.37 3.33 -0.94
C VAL A 107 -6.85 3.24 -0.56
N ASP A 108 -7.57 4.37 -0.52
CA ASP A 108 -9.01 4.39 -0.23
C ASP A 108 -9.81 3.61 -1.30
N ARG A 109 -9.45 3.76 -2.59
CA ARG A 109 -10.03 2.96 -3.68
C ARG A 109 -9.76 1.47 -3.50
N LEU A 110 -8.50 1.09 -3.25
CA LEU A 110 -8.12 -0.31 -3.03
C LEU A 110 -8.86 -0.90 -1.83
N SER A 111 -8.92 -0.17 -0.71
CA SER A 111 -9.62 -0.58 0.50
C SER A 111 -11.11 -0.81 0.24
N ALA A 112 -11.76 0.05 -0.55
CA ALA A 112 -13.17 -0.13 -0.93
C ALA A 112 -13.40 -1.42 -1.74
N VAL A 113 -12.50 -1.74 -2.68
CA VAL A 113 -12.56 -2.98 -3.46
C VAL A 113 -12.36 -4.20 -2.56
N VAL A 114 -11.31 -4.18 -1.72
CA VAL A 114 -11.01 -5.30 -0.78
C VAL A 114 -12.18 -5.51 0.19
N ARG A 115 -12.74 -4.45 0.74
CA ARG A 115 -13.92 -4.48 1.63
C ARG A 115 -15.10 -5.18 0.97
N ARG A 116 -15.46 -4.79 -0.23
CA ARG A 116 -16.56 -5.41 -0.98
C ARG A 116 -16.31 -6.89 -1.21
N ARG A 117 -15.11 -7.26 -1.70
CA ARG A 117 -14.73 -8.64 -1.96
C ARG A 117 -14.66 -9.48 -0.67
N ALA A 118 -14.22 -8.93 0.45
CA ALA A 118 -14.22 -9.62 1.74
C ALA A 118 -15.65 -10.01 2.18
N ILE A 119 -16.62 -9.11 1.97
CA ILE A 119 -18.02 -9.39 2.28
C ILE A 119 -18.59 -10.45 1.33
N GLU A 120 -18.35 -10.34 0.02
CA GLU A 120 -18.81 -11.30 -1.00
C GLU A 120 -18.29 -12.72 -0.74
N GLU A 121 -17.04 -12.84 -0.31
CA GLU A 121 -16.36 -14.13 -0.12
C GLU A 121 -16.31 -14.57 1.37
N ARG A 122 -17.11 -13.95 2.22
CA ARG A 122 -17.14 -14.20 3.68
C ARG A 122 -17.28 -15.67 4.03
N ALA A 123 -18.16 -16.40 3.33
CA ALA A 123 -18.45 -17.80 3.57
C ALA A 123 -17.71 -18.75 2.60
N THR A 124 -16.85 -18.25 1.72
CA THR A 124 -16.13 -19.06 0.75
C THR A 124 -15.00 -19.83 1.44
N LEU A 125 -15.26 -21.11 1.71
CA LEU A 125 -14.35 -22.00 2.40
C LEU A 125 -13.16 -22.39 1.52
N MET A 126 -11.96 -22.33 2.12
CA MET A 126 -10.71 -22.82 1.53
C MET A 126 -9.80 -23.43 2.59
N ALA A 127 -8.75 -24.12 2.16
CA ALA A 127 -7.71 -24.59 3.07
C ALA A 127 -6.84 -23.42 3.52
N GLY A 128 -6.76 -23.17 4.82
CA GLY A 128 -5.67 -22.38 5.38
C GLY A 128 -4.35 -23.11 5.17
N ARG A 129 -3.27 -22.34 4.89
CA ARG A 129 -1.95 -22.93 4.63
C ARG A 129 -0.89 -22.30 5.50
N THR A 130 -0.11 -23.14 6.17
CA THR A 130 1.13 -22.74 6.86
C THR A 130 2.27 -23.56 6.27
N HIS A 131 3.43 -22.93 6.03
CA HIS A 131 4.57 -23.58 5.37
C HIS A 131 4.23 -24.18 3.98
N GLY A 132 3.15 -23.72 3.33
CA GLY A 132 2.65 -24.30 2.07
C GLY A 132 1.82 -25.57 2.22
N ILE A 133 1.63 -26.08 3.46
CA ILE A 133 0.87 -27.30 3.77
C ILE A 133 -0.53 -26.91 4.27
N HIS A 134 -1.53 -27.73 3.96
CA HIS A 134 -2.89 -27.55 4.44
C HIS A 134 -2.94 -27.60 5.97
N ALA A 135 -3.51 -26.56 6.56
CA ALA A 135 -3.83 -26.47 7.97
C ALA A 135 -5.36 -26.57 8.16
N GLU A 136 -5.95 -25.71 8.95
CA GLU A 136 -7.39 -25.72 9.21
C GLU A 136 -8.18 -24.98 8.12
N PRO A 137 -9.49 -25.24 7.99
CA PRO A 137 -10.38 -24.45 7.13
C PRO A 137 -10.39 -22.96 7.49
N VAL A 138 -10.40 -22.12 6.48
CA VAL A 138 -10.54 -20.67 6.58
C VAL A 138 -11.49 -20.17 5.50
N SER A 139 -11.98 -18.94 5.56
CA SER A 139 -12.69 -18.34 4.42
C SER A 139 -11.78 -17.39 3.63
N PHE A 140 -12.01 -17.29 2.32
CA PHE A 140 -11.29 -16.31 1.48
C PHE A 140 -11.59 -14.89 1.93
N GLY A 141 -12.83 -14.59 2.34
CA GLY A 141 -13.19 -13.31 2.91
C GLY A 141 -12.42 -12.96 4.18
N PHE A 142 -12.06 -13.94 5.02
CA PHE A 142 -11.20 -13.71 6.20
C PHE A 142 -9.79 -13.27 5.79
N ILE A 143 -9.22 -13.86 4.74
CA ILE A 143 -7.91 -13.43 4.20
C ILE A 143 -7.99 -11.99 3.72
N LEU A 144 -9.04 -11.64 2.97
CA LEU A 144 -9.26 -10.27 2.49
C LEU A 144 -9.53 -9.27 3.62
N ALA A 145 -10.19 -9.69 4.70
CA ALA A 145 -10.35 -8.86 5.91
C ALA A 145 -8.99 -8.55 6.57
N GLY A 146 -8.06 -9.50 6.56
CA GLY A 146 -6.69 -9.26 7.00
C GLY A 146 -5.93 -8.25 6.12
N TRP A 147 -6.15 -8.28 4.79
CA TRP A 147 -5.58 -7.27 3.88
C TRP A 147 -6.19 -5.88 4.13
N LEU A 148 -7.49 -5.80 4.41
CA LEU A 148 -8.15 -4.54 4.74
C LEU A 148 -7.57 -3.90 6.00
N ASP A 149 -7.39 -4.66 7.08
CA ASP A 149 -6.74 -4.21 8.32
C ASP A 149 -5.30 -3.71 8.08
N GLU A 150 -4.57 -4.36 7.17
CA GLU A 150 -3.23 -3.92 6.77
C GLU A 150 -3.28 -2.61 5.97
N LEU A 151 -4.22 -2.46 5.02
CA LEU A 151 -4.42 -1.23 4.24
C LEU A 151 -4.81 -0.04 5.12
N ASP A 152 -5.60 -0.24 6.18
CA ASP A 152 -5.94 0.82 7.14
C ASP A 152 -4.69 1.33 7.87
N ARG A 153 -3.75 0.45 8.23
CA ARG A 153 -2.45 0.85 8.78
C ARG A 153 -1.58 1.56 7.75
N GLU A 154 -1.56 1.10 6.50
CA GLU A 154 -0.80 1.75 5.43
C GLU A 154 -1.32 3.15 5.15
N ARG A 155 -2.63 3.32 5.13
CA ARG A 155 -3.26 4.64 5.02
C ARG A 155 -2.78 5.60 6.12
N GLN A 156 -2.78 5.13 7.37
CA GLN A 156 -2.33 5.96 8.49
C GLN A 156 -0.83 6.31 8.40
N ARG A 157 0.01 5.40 7.90
CA ARG A 157 1.43 5.68 7.64
C ARG A 157 1.61 6.77 6.61
N ILE A 158 0.87 6.72 5.49
CA ILE A 158 0.93 7.76 4.46
C ILE A 158 0.45 9.11 5.01
N VAL A 159 -0.63 9.15 5.80
CA VAL A 159 -1.09 10.37 6.47
C VAL A 159 0.01 10.98 7.35
N THR A 160 0.69 10.14 8.14
CA THR A 160 1.78 10.59 9.01
C THR A 160 2.97 11.10 8.18
N ALA A 161 3.38 10.36 7.16
CA ALA A 161 4.49 10.75 6.29
C ALA A 161 4.19 12.04 5.50
N ARG A 162 2.94 12.22 5.05
CA ARG A 162 2.46 13.45 4.42
C ARG A 162 2.60 14.66 5.35
N GLU A 163 2.17 14.52 6.61
CA GLU A 163 2.29 15.60 7.58
C GLU A 163 3.76 15.87 7.96
N ASP A 164 4.61 14.85 7.93
CA ASP A 164 6.03 15.01 8.23
C ASP A 164 6.75 15.83 7.14
N VAL A 165 6.49 15.56 5.88
CA VAL A 165 7.07 16.34 4.76
C VAL A 165 6.36 17.68 4.51
N ARG A 166 5.26 18.01 5.22
CA ARG A 166 4.53 19.27 5.07
C ARG A 166 5.22 20.43 5.81
N VAL A 167 6.52 20.56 5.61
CA VAL A 167 7.36 21.58 6.19
C VAL A 167 8.07 22.35 5.07
N GLY A 168 8.22 23.67 5.23
CA GLY A 168 8.97 24.54 4.33
C GLY A 168 10.01 25.33 5.09
N LYS A 169 10.91 25.95 4.36
CA LYS A 169 11.92 26.86 4.90
C LYS A 169 12.14 28.06 3.97
N LEU A 170 12.30 29.23 4.54
CA LEU A 170 12.69 30.47 3.86
C LEU A 170 13.66 31.21 4.77
N SER A 171 14.75 30.57 5.14
CA SER A 171 15.67 30.97 6.22
C SER A 171 17.07 31.38 5.73
N GLY A 172 17.25 31.42 4.40
CA GLY A 172 18.50 31.85 3.77
C GLY A 172 19.59 30.78 3.71
N ALA A 173 20.81 31.20 3.37
CA ALA A 173 21.90 30.32 2.93
C ALA A 173 22.36 29.25 3.95
N VAL A 174 22.17 29.46 5.24
CA VAL A 174 22.56 28.53 6.31
C VAL A 174 21.50 28.42 7.42
N GLY A 175 20.27 28.86 7.16
CA GLY A 175 19.13 28.68 8.07
C GLY A 175 19.03 29.71 9.21
N THR A 176 19.84 30.78 9.20
CA THR A 176 19.93 31.72 10.33
C THR A 176 19.06 32.97 10.18
N HIS A 177 18.26 33.08 9.13
CA HIS A 177 17.44 34.25 8.80
C HIS A 177 18.24 35.55 8.66
N ALA A 178 19.53 35.47 8.36
CA ALA A 178 20.37 36.69 8.24
C ALA A 178 19.92 37.66 7.18
N THR A 179 19.22 37.17 6.14
CA THR A 179 18.77 37.95 4.97
C THR A 179 17.27 37.87 4.72
N VAL A 180 16.52 37.04 5.47
CA VAL A 180 15.07 36.93 5.38
C VAL A 180 14.46 37.20 6.76
N ASP A 181 13.49 38.08 6.84
CA ASP A 181 12.75 38.32 8.07
C ASP A 181 11.88 37.08 8.41
N PRO A 182 11.93 36.52 9.61
CA PRO A 182 11.12 35.36 9.99
C PRO A 182 9.61 35.56 9.78
N ARG A 183 9.12 36.80 9.89
CA ARG A 183 7.71 37.13 9.62
C ARG A 183 7.33 36.86 8.15
N VAL A 184 8.26 37.08 7.22
CA VAL A 184 8.05 36.77 5.79
C VAL A 184 7.94 35.24 5.58
N GLU A 185 8.80 34.45 6.24
CA GLU A 185 8.73 33.00 6.21
C GLU A 185 7.38 32.49 6.73
N GLU A 186 6.99 32.93 7.95
CA GLU A 186 5.73 32.52 8.57
C GLU A 186 4.51 32.82 7.67
N MET A 187 4.43 34.03 7.14
CA MET A 187 3.33 34.46 6.24
C MET A 187 3.32 33.65 4.94
N ALA A 188 4.49 33.46 4.33
CA ALA A 188 4.60 32.77 3.05
C ALA A 188 4.25 31.28 3.20
N LEU A 189 4.80 30.59 4.19
CA LEU A 189 4.53 29.17 4.42
C LEU A 189 3.08 28.91 4.83
N ALA A 190 2.46 29.81 5.62
CA ALA A 190 1.04 29.73 5.94
C ALA A 190 0.16 29.84 4.68
N LYS A 191 0.46 30.75 3.75
CA LYS A 191 -0.24 30.89 2.45
C LYS A 191 -0.04 29.64 1.56
N LEU A 192 1.09 28.97 1.68
CA LEU A 192 1.38 27.72 0.96
C LEU A 192 0.76 26.49 1.62
N GLY A 193 0.23 26.60 2.85
CA GLY A 193 -0.31 25.48 3.62
C GLY A 193 0.77 24.57 4.20
N LEU A 194 1.99 25.08 4.34
CA LEU A 194 3.13 24.37 4.95
C LEU A 194 3.37 24.87 6.38
N ARG A 195 3.99 24.03 7.20
CA ARG A 195 4.52 24.41 8.51
C ARG A 195 5.93 24.98 8.34
N VAL A 196 6.35 25.88 9.22
CA VAL A 196 7.74 26.32 9.30
C VAL A 196 8.58 25.18 9.89
N ALA A 197 9.70 24.83 9.26
CA ALA A 197 10.69 23.95 9.86
C ALA A 197 11.39 24.69 11.02
N PRO A 198 11.34 24.16 12.27
CA PRO A 198 11.78 24.92 13.45
C PRO A 198 13.27 25.31 13.42
N VAL A 199 14.10 24.47 12.86
CA VAL A 199 15.53 24.68 12.65
C VAL A 199 15.94 24.04 11.34
N THR A 200 16.69 24.77 10.54
CA THR A 200 17.20 24.29 9.26
C THR A 200 18.67 24.65 9.10
N THR A 201 19.32 24.03 8.14
CA THR A 201 20.59 24.49 7.59
C THR A 201 20.33 25.25 6.28
N GLN A 202 21.12 25.04 5.24
CA GLN A 202 20.72 25.50 3.89
C GLN A 202 19.50 24.74 3.38
N VAL A 203 19.28 23.51 3.89
CA VAL A 203 18.20 22.59 3.50
C VAL A 203 17.36 22.16 4.71
N ILE A 204 16.19 21.63 4.45
CA ILE A 204 15.40 20.85 5.43
C ILE A 204 16.16 19.56 5.72
N ALA A 205 16.15 19.08 6.96
CA ALA A 205 16.77 17.81 7.32
C ALA A 205 16.18 16.63 6.51
N ARG A 206 17.06 15.77 5.98
CA ARG A 206 16.66 14.70 5.02
C ARG A 206 16.02 13.49 5.68
N ASP A 207 15.98 13.42 7.01
CA ASP A 207 15.22 12.40 7.74
C ASP A 207 13.72 12.46 7.45
N HIS A 208 13.10 13.63 7.26
CA HIS A 208 11.73 13.80 6.78
C HIS A 208 11.50 13.08 5.44
N HIS A 209 12.43 13.28 4.51
CA HIS A 209 12.37 12.70 3.17
C HIS A 209 12.62 11.19 3.19
N ALA A 210 13.56 10.73 4.03
CA ALA A 210 13.83 9.31 4.25
C ALA A 210 12.63 8.60 4.90
N ALA A 211 11.98 9.22 5.90
CA ALA A 211 10.76 8.69 6.50
C ALA A 211 9.61 8.56 5.49
N TYR A 212 9.47 9.54 4.59
CA TYR A 212 8.48 9.50 3.51
C TYR A 212 8.73 8.30 2.58
N LEU A 213 9.93 8.16 1.99
CA LEU A 213 10.24 7.08 1.05
C LEU A 213 10.26 5.69 1.70
N THR A 214 10.69 5.57 2.95
CA THR A 214 10.58 4.30 3.69
C THR A 214 9.12 3.91 3.95
N THR A 215 8.23 4.88 4.18
CA THR A 215 6.80 4.63 4.25
C THR A 215 6.27 4.07 2.91
N LEU A 216 6.64 4.67 1.77
CA LEU A 216 6.24 4.14 0.46
C LEU A 216 6.75 2.70 0.25
N ALA A 217 7.97 2.39 0.73
CA ALA A 217 8.52 1.04 0.65
C ALA A 217 7.76 0.03 1.50
N VAL A 218 7.28 0.42 2.69
CA VAL A 218 6.42 -0.44 3.55
C VAL A 218 5.11 -0.74 2.86
N VAL A 219 4.43 0.28 2.32
CA VAL A 219 3.19 0.10 1.53
C VAL A 219 3.42 -0.81 0.32
N GLY A 220 4.52 -0.60 -0.41
CA GLY A 220 4.92 -1.48 -1.52
C GLY A 220 5.14 -2.94 -1.08
N GLY A 221 5.63 -3.16 0.14
CA GLY A 221 5.79 -4.49 0.75
C GLY A 221 4.47 -5.19 1.02
N SER A 222 3.45 -4.47 1.50
CA SER A 222 2.09 -5.01 1.67
C SER A 222 1.47 -5.41 0.34
N LEU A 223 1.62 -4.59 -0.70
CA LEU A 223 1.15 -4.94 -2.04
C LEU A 223 1.88 -6.16 -2.63
N GLU A 224 3.19 -6.29 -2.39
CA GLU A 224 3.96 -7.48 -2.79
C GLU A 224 3.46 -8.74 -2.08
N LYS A 225 3.13 -8.66 -0.79
CA LYS A 225 2.54 -9.76 -0.03
C LYS A 225 1.21 -10.20 -0.65
N PHE A 226 0.28 -9.28 -0.91
CA PHE A 226 -1.03 -9.59 -1.52
C PHE A 226 -0.85 -10.21 -2.91
N ALA A 227 0.04 -9.64 -3.72
CA ALA A 227 0.38 -10.18 -5.04
C ALA A 227 1.00 -11.58 -4.96
N THR A 228 1.81 -11.85 -3.96
CA THR A 228 2.42 -13.17 -3.73
C THR A 228 1.37 -14.20 -3.36
N ASP A 229 0.40 -13.86 -2.50
CA ASP A 229 -0.71 -14.75 -2.16
C ASP A 229 -1.55 -15.09 -3.41
N ILE A 230 -1.89 -14.09 -4.24
CA ILE A 230 -2.61 -14.32 -5.51
C ILE A 230 -1.83 -15.26 -6.42
N ARG A 231 -0.52 -15.04 -6.60
CA ARG A 231 0.36 -15.90 -7.43
C ARG A 231 0.39 -17.34 -6.91
N HIS A 232 0.45 -17.54 -5.58
CA HIS A 232 0.39 -18.87 -4.98
C HIS A 232 -0.96 -19.55 -5.21
N LEU A 233 -2.07 -18.81 -5.08
CA LEU A 233 -3.40 -19.35 -5.30
C LEU A 233 -3.70 -19.64 -6.78
N GLN A 234 -3.01 -18.98 -7.72
CA GLN A 234 -3.16 -19.19 -9.17
C GLN A 234 -2.29 -20.32 -9.73
N ARG A 235 -1.34 -20.89 -8.96
CA ARG A 235 -0.51 -22.02 -9.44
C ARG A 235 -1.37 -23.16 -9.95
N THR A 236 -0.88 -23.90 -10.95
CA THR A 236 -1.59 -25.00 -11.60
C THR A 236 -2.13 -26.03 -10.61
N GLU A 237 -1.35 -26.40 -9.59
CA GLU A 237 -1.71 -27.40 -8.57
C GLU A 237 -2.76 -26.87 -7.59
N VAL A 238 -2.86 -25.55 -7.40
CA VAL A 238 -3.80 -24.88 -6.51
C VAL A 238 -5.04 -24.44 -7.27
N ALA A 239 -4.89 -23.56 -8.26
CA ALA A 239 -5.90 -23.08 -9.20
C ALA A 239 -7.19 -22.52 -8.53
N GLU A 240 -7.04 -21.85 -7.38
CA GLU A 240 -8.17 -21.34 -6.59
C GLU A 240 -8.61 -19.93 -7.02
N VAL A 241 -7.70 -19.16 -7.62
CA VAL A 241 -8.02 -17.84 -8.18
C VAL A 241 -7.34 -17.67 -9.53
N ARG A 242 -7.78 -16.66 -10.29
CA ARG A 242 -7.15 -16.23 -11.56
C ARG A 242 -7.25 -14.72 -11.69
N GLU A 243 -6.14 -14.08 -12.10
CA GLU A 243 -6.13 -12.67 -12.47
C GLU A 243 -7.11 -12.37 -13.63
N PRO A 244 -7.60 -11.13 -13.74
CA PRO A 244 -8.37 -10.72 -14.89
C PRO A 244 -7.56 -10.91 -16.17
N PHE A 245 -8.22 -11.45 -17.21
CA PHE A 245 -7.61 -11.74 -18.50
C PHE A 245 -8.47 -11.18 -19.63
N GLY A 246 -7.94 -10.23 -20.37
CA GLY A 246 -8.65 -9.56 -21.47
C GLY A 246 -8.94 -10.52 -22.64
N GLN A 247 -10.03 -10.27 -23.39
CA GLN A 247 -10.45 -11.12 -24.49
C GLN A 247 -9.39 -11.25 -25.60
N GLU A 248 -8.63 -10.19 -25.87
CA GLU A 248 -7.56 -10.17 -26.90
C GLU A 248 -6.17 -10.44 -26.28
N GLN A 249 -6.08 -10.61 -24.96
CA GLN A 249 -4.82 -10.81 -24.28
C GLN A 249 -4.23 -12.19 -24.61
N LYS A 250 -2.94 -12.21 -24.94
CA LYS A 250 -2.17 -13.45 -25.15
C LYS A 250 -1.33 -13.74 -23.91
N GLY A 251 -1.54 -14.89 -23.29
CA GLY A 251 -0.86 -15.26 -22.04
C GLY A 251 0.54 -15.81 -22.22
N SER A 252 0.88 -16.29 -23.42
CA SER A 252 2.18 -16.87 -23.75
C SER A 252 2.42 -16.84 -25.24
N SER A 253 3.68 -16.62 -25.64
CA SER A 253 4.09 -16.70 -27.06
C SER A 253 4.17 -18.13 -27.59
N ALA A 254 4.35 -19.12 -26.71
CA ALA A 254 4.53 -20.53 -27.06
C ALA A 254 3.31 -21.41 -26.79
N MET A 255 2.57 -21.14 -25.70
CA MET A 255 1.44 -21.96 -25.25
C MET A 255 0.15 -21.12 -25.16
N PRO A 256 -0.77 -21.21 -26.13
CA PRO A 256 -1.95 -20.33 -26.21
C PRO A 256 -2.89 -20.38 -24.98
N HIS A 257 -2.92 -21.51 -24.27
CA HIS A 257 -3.77 -21.70 -23.08
C HIS A 257 -3.16 -21.19 -21.76
N LYS A 258 -1.87 -20.83 -21.77
CA LYS A 258 -1.14 -20.44 -20.55
C LYS A 258 -1.48 -19.02 -20.12
N ARG A 259 -2.09 -18.88 -18.96
CA ARG A 259 -2.44 -17.59 -18.34
C ARG A 259 -1.57 -17.34 -17.12
N ASN A 260 -0.51 -16.56 -17.30
CA ASN A 260 0.45 -16.25 -16.23
C ASN A 260 -0.10 -15.12 -15.33
N PRO A 261 0.22 -15.10 -14.02
CA PRO A 261 -0.14 -14.00 -13.12
C PRO A 261 0.80 -12.80 -13.28
N ILE A 262 0.87 -12.25 -14.50
CA ILE A 262 1.85 -11.21 -14.87
C ILE A 262 1.62 -9.87 -14.17
N LEU A 263 0.37 -9.58 -13.78
CA LEU A 263 0.05 -8.34 -13.09
C LEU A 263 0.59 -8.38 -11.65
N SER A 264 0.36 -9.47 -10.93
CA SER A 264 0.92 -9.68 -9.59
C SER A 264 2.45 -9.82 -9.63
N GLU A 265 3.02 -10.48 -10.64
CA GLU A 265 4.49 -10.55 -10.83
C GLU A 265 5.09 -9.16 -11.01
N ARG A 266 4.42 -8.28 -11.75
CA ARG A 266 4.82 -6.88 -11.94
C ARG A 266 4.85 -6.12 -10.63
N ILE A 267 3.80 -6.23 -9.80
CA ILE A 267 3.76 -5.62 -8.46
C ILE A 267 4.95 -6.09 -7.62
N CYS A 268 5.22 -7.40 -7.57
CA CYS A 268 6.37 -7.94 -6.84
C CYS A 268 7.71 -7.38 -7.34
N GLY A 269 7.87 -7.18 -8.65
CA GLY A 269 9.06 -6.58 -9.24
C GLY A 269 9.23 -5.11 -8.85
N LEU A 270 8.15 -4.32 -8.96
CA LEU A 270 8.16 -2.89 -8.65
C LEU A 270 8.36 -2.59 -7.17
N ALA A 271 7.85 -3.43 -6.27
CA ALA A 271 8.09 -3.30 -4.83
C ALA A 271 9.59 -3.34 -4.48
N ARG A 272 10.39 -4.13 -5.21
CA ARG A 272 11.85 -4.17 -5.04
C ARG A 272 12.50 -2.84 -5.40
N THR A 273 12.03 -2.21 -6.49
CA THR A 273 12.52 -0.92 -6.97
C THR A 273 12.23 0.18 -5.95
N VAL A 274 11.00 0.25 -5.44
CA VAL A 274 10.61 1.23 -4.40
C VAL A 274 11.48 1.07 -3.14
N ARG A 275 11.78 -0.15 -2.70
CA ARG A 275 12.73 -0.39 -1.58
C ARG A 275 14.15 0.10 -1.88
N GLY A 276 14.60 -0.05 -3.12
CA GLY A 276 15.90 0.50 -3.55
C GLY A 276 15.94 2.03 -3.42
N TYR A 277 14.89 2.72 -3.81
CA TYR A 277 14.78 4.18 -3.66
C TYR A 277 14.73 4.62 -2.20
N ALA A 278 14.04 3.88 -1.33
CA ALA A 278 14.05 4.15 0.10
C ALA A 278 15.45 4.02 0.72
N GLN A 279 16.25 3.06 0.25
CA GLN A 279 17.65 2.91 0.68
C GLN A 279 18.48 4.14 0.30
N VAL A 280 18.33 4.67 -0.91
CA VAL A 280 19.03 5.90 -1.33
C VAL A 280 18.63 7.07 -0.44
N ALA A 281 17.34 7.25 -0.14
CA ALA A 281 16.89 8.33 0.75
C ALA A 281 17.44 8.24 2.17
N LEU A 282 17.65 7.01 2.69
CA LEU A 282 18.31 6.82 3.98
C LEU A 282 19.79 7.25 3.95
N GLU A 283 20.48 7.10 2.84
CA GLU A 283 21.87 7.53 2.66
C GLU A 283 21.99 9.05 2.45
N ASP A 284 20.98 9.68 1.83
CA ASP A 284 20.93 11.13 1.60
C ASP A 284 20.82 11.97 2.89
N GLN A 285 20.60 11.36 4.06
CA GLN A 285 20.56 12.07 5.35
C GLN A 285 21.92 12.61 5.75
N ALA A 286 23.01 11.96 5.34
CA ALA A 286 24.37 12.27 5.80
C ALA A 286 25.05 13.31 4.90
N LEU A 287 24.66 14.58 5.02
CA LEU A 287 25.25 15.69 4.30
C LEU A 287 26.42 16.32 5.08
N TRP A 288 27.35 16.97 4.39
CA TRP A 288 28.43 17.72 5.01
C TRP A 288 27.95 19.08 5.49
N HIS A 289 28.21 19.37 6.78
CA HIS A 289 27.91 20.65 7.42
C HIS A 289 26.47 21.11 7.16
N GLU A 290 26.28 22.34 6.72
CA GLU A 290 24.98 22.93 6.44
C GLU A 290 24.36 22.41 5.13
N ARG A 291 25.17 21.88 4.20
CA ARG A 291 24.79 21.14 2.99
C ARG A 291 26.00 20.82 2.12
N ASP A 292 26.04 19.65 1.52
CA ASP A 292 26.63 19.40 0.20
C ASP A 292 25.52 19.06 -0.81
N ILE A 293 25.87 18.87 -2.09
CA ILE A 293 24.87 18.67 -3.15
C ILE A 293 24.66 17.18 -3.52
N SER A 294 25.25 16.25 -2.77
CA SER A 294 25.18 14.81 -3.10
C SER A 294 23.78 14.25 -3.18
N HIS A 295 22.86 14.71 -2.31
CA HIS A 295 21.46 14.32 -2.29
C HIS A 295 20.69 14.73 -3.56
N SER A 296 21.01 15.90 -4.14
CA SER A 296 20.17 16.56 -5.15
C SER A 296 19.98 15.73 -6.42
N SER A 297 21.04 15.11 -6.94
CA SER A 297 20.96 14.26 -8.14
C SER A 297 20.15 13.00 -7.90
N ALA A 298 20.25 12.40 -6.70
CA ALA A 298 19.50 11.22 -6.31
C ALA A 298 18.01 11.55 -6.14
N GLU A 299 17.69 12.63 -5.43
CA GLU A 299 16.32 13.08 -5.15
C GLU A 299 15.51 13.37 -6.40
N ARG A 300 16.14 13.87 -7.48
CA ARG A 300 15.51 14.09 -8.78
C ARG A 300 14.99 12.82 -9.44
N ILE A 301 15.48 11.65 -9.02
CA ILE A 301 15.07 10.33 -9.50
C ILE A 301 14.12 9.67 -8.49
N ILE A 302 14.54 9.55 -7.24
CA ILE A 302 13.87 8.68 -6.28
C ILE A 302 12.47 9.15 -5.90
N PHE A 303 12.21 10.46 -5.79
CA PHE A 303 10.87 10.95 -5.44
C PHE A 303 9.85 10.79 -6.57
N PRO A 304 10.09 11.30 -7.79
CA PRO A 304 9.14 11.12 -8.89
C PRO A 304 8.84 9.64 -9.17
N ASP A 305 9.89 8.83 -9.20
CA ASP A 305 9.77 7.43 -9.55
C ASP A 305 9.06 6.63 -8.46
N ALA A 306 9.46 6.76 -7.19
CA ALA A 306 8.82 6.03 -6.09
C ALA A 306 7.34 6.35 -5.98
N CYS A 307 6.96 7.64 -6.06
CA CYS A 307 5.57 8.06 -6.01
C CYS A 307 4.77 7.52 -7.22
N THR A 308 5.34 7.59 -8.42
CA THR A 308 4.68 7.09 -9.64
C THR A 308 4.52 5.57 -9.64
N LEU A 309 5.55 4.85 -9.18
CA LEU A 309 5.49 3.39 -9.08
C LEU A 309 4.44 2.95 -8.06
N LEU A 310 4.38 3.59 -6.90
CA LEU A 310 3.41 3.22 -5.88
C LEU A 310 1.96 3.55 -6.29
N ASP A 311 1.71 4.72 -6.90
CA ASP A 311 0.43 5.08 -7.53
C ASP A 311 -0.02 3.98 -8.52
N TYR A 312 0.87 3.59 -9.43
CA TYR A 312 0.60 2.52 -10.38
C TYR A 312 0.30 1.17 -9.69
N MET A 313 1.09 0.79 -8.69
CA MET A 313 0.94 -0.47 -7.97
C MET A 313 -0.39 -0.55 -7.21
N LEU A 314 -0.80 0.52 -6.53
CA LEU A 314 -2.07 0.60 -5.80
C LEU A 314 -3.26 0.45 -6.75
N ARG A 315 -3.26 1.16 -7.87
CA ARG A 315 -4.31 1.05 -8.88
C ARG A 315 -4.35 -0.33 -9.51
N LEU A 316 -3.20 -0.86 -9.88
CA LEU A 316 -3.10 -2.20 -10.46
C LEU A 316 -3.61 -3.28 -9.50
N MET A 317 -3.29 -3.18 -8.20
CA MET A 317 -3.79 -4.12 -7.19
C MET A 317 -5.31 -4.02 -7.04
N ALA A 318 -5.87 -2.81 -7.07
CA ALA A 318 -7.33 -2.63 -7.05
C ALA A 318 -8.00 -3.31 -8.26
N ASP A 319 -7.44 -3.11 -9.45
CA ASP A 319 -7.96 -3.72 -10.70
C ASP A 319 -7.83 -5.25 -10.68
N ILE A 320 -6.73 -5.79 -10.13
CA ILE A 320 -6.54 -7.25 -9.96
C ILE A 320 -7.62 -7.81 -9.05
N ILE A 321 -7.80 -7.24 -7.84
CA ILE A 321 -8.75 -7.77 -6.84
C ILE A 321 -10.19 -7.60 -7.33
N GLU A 322 -10.51 -6.50 -8.00
CA GLU A 322 -11.83 -6.28 -8.58
C GLU A 322 -12.17 -7.32 -9.64
N GLY A 323 -11.25 -7.59 -10.57
CA GLY A 323 -11.42 -8.54 -11.66
C GLY A 323 -11.05 -9.99 -11.31
N LEU A 324 -10.66 -10.30 -10.07
CA LEU A 324 -10.21 -11.61 -9.67
C LEU A 324 -11.33 -12.65 -9.82
N THR A 325 -11.08 -13.66 -10.64
CA THR A 325 -11.95 -14.85 -10.72
C THR A 325 -11.63 -15.78 -9.57
N ILE A 326 -12.65 -16.14 -8.77
CA ILE A 326 -12.53 -17.03 -7.61
C ILE A 326 -13.25 -18.32 -7.94
N ASP A 327 -12.50 -19.43 -7.89
CA ASP A 327 -13.02 -20.78 -8.12
C ASP A 327 -13.38 -21.43 -6.77
N ARG A 328 -14.62 -21.17 -6.30
CA ARG A 328 -15.11 -21.63 -5.00
C ARG A 328 -15.19 -23.16 -4.91
N GLU A 329 -15.50 -23.82 -6.04
CA GLU A 329 -15.54 -25.27 -6.11
C GLU A 329 -14.13 -25.85 -5.97
N ARG A 330 -13.16 -25.25 -6.62
CA ARG A 330 -11.76 -25.65 -6.51
C ARG A 330 -11.21 -25.44 -5.10
N MET A 331 -11.51 -24.29 -4.48
CA MET A 331 -11.16 -24.03 -3.07
C MET A 331 -11.69 -25.14 -2.16
N ARG A 332 -12.98 -25.51 -2.34
CA ARG A 332 -13.59 -26.58 -1.57
C ARG A 332 -12.96 -27.95 -1.87
N ALA A 333 -12.73 -28.27 -3.12
CA ALA A 333 -12.08 -29.53 -3.52
C ALA A 333 -10.66 -29.64 -2.91
N ASN A 334 -9.88 -28.55 -2.95
CA ASN A 334 -8.55 -28.52 -2.34
C ASN A 334 -8.60 -28.70 -0.82
N LEU A 335 -9.60 -28.13 -0.13
CA LEU A 335 -9.77 -28.30 1.32
C LEU A 335 -9.85 -29.78 1.71
N TYR A 336 -10.53 -30.60 0.90
CA TYR A 336 -10.70 -32.04 1.15
C TYR A 336 -9.64 -32.93 0.48
N ARG A 337 -8.71 -32.33 -0.26
CA ARG A 337 -7.69 -33.10 -1.04
C ARG A 337 -6.81 -34.00 -0.19
N SER A 338 -6.63 -33.67 1.07
CA SER A 338 -5.87 -34.49 2.05
C SER A 338 -6.74 -35.52 2.80
N GLY A 339 -7.89 -35.93 2.24
CA GLY A 339 -8.75 -36.95 2.86
C GLY A 339 -9.37 -36.52 4.20
N GLY A 340 -9.51 -35.22 4.44
CA GLY A 340 -10.14 -34.71 5.67
C GLY A 340 -9.24 -34.59 6.89
N VAL A 341 -7.92 -34.83 6.79
CA VAL A 341 -6.98 -34.68 7.92
C VAL A 341 -6.91 -33.24 8.48
N VAL A 342 -7.39 -32.26 7.75
CA VAL A 342 -7.53 -30.87 8.21
C VAL A 342 -8.44 -30.72 9.45
N PHE A 343 -9.27 -31.71 9.74
CA PHE A 343 -10.15 -31.79 10.90
C PHE A 343 -9.53 -32.50 12.12
N SER A 344 -8.32 -33.05 12.00
CA SER A 344 -7.67 -33.89 13.01
C SER A 344 -7.60 -33.23 14.40
N GLN A 345 -7.36 -31.95 14.48
CA GLN A 345 -7.31 -31.20 15.75
C GLN A 345 -8.67 -31.24 16.48
N ARG A 346 -9.78 -31.10 15.75
CA ARG A 346 -11.12 -31.19 16.35
C ARG A 346 -11.38 -32.56 16.97
N VAL A 347 -10.98 -33.63 16.26
CA VAL A 347 -11.10 -34.98 16.76
C VAL A 347 -10.26 -35.17 18.03
N LEU A 348 -9.00 -34.70 18.00
CA LEU A 348 -8.11 -34.75 19.16
C LEU A 348 -8.74 -34.05 20.37
N LEU A 349 -9.24 -32.81 20.20
CA LEU A 349 -9.85 -32.06 21.27
C LEU A 349 -11.14 -32.68 21.81
N ALA A 350 -11.96 -33.28 20.95
CA ALA A 350 -13.16 -33.99 21.35
C ALA A 350 -12.83 -35.23 22.21
N LEU A 351 -11.82 -36.02 21.84
CA LEU A 351 -11.35 -37.15 22.63
C LEU A 351 -10.84 -36.74 24.02
N VAL A 352 -10.10 -35.60 24.07
CA VAL A 352 -9.63 -35.04 25.35
C VAL A 352 -10.83 -34.63 26.22
N GLN A 353 -11.84 -33.95 25.64
CA GLN A 353 -13.06 -33.58 26.36
C GLN A 353 -13.85 -34.78 26.90
N LYS A 354 -13.76 -35.93 26.21
CA LYS A 354 -14.35 -37.23 26.64
C LYS A 354 -13.45 -37.99 27.61
N GLY A 355 -12.42 -37.35 28.18
CA GLY A 355 -11.60 -37.91 29.26
C GLY A 355 -10.35 -38.68 28.80
N MET A 356 -10.00 -38.69 27.52
CA MET A 356 -8.73 -39.27 27.06
C MET A 356 -7.57 -38.35 27.42
N SER A 357 -6.41 -38.91 27.79
CA SER A 357 -5.20 -38.07 27.93
C SER A 357 -4.83 -37.42 26.62
N ARG A 358 -4.25 -36.19 26.66
CA ARG A 358 -3.83 -35.50 25.45
C ARG A 358 -2.81 -36.30 24.62
N GLN A 359 -1.91 -37.03 25.29
CA GLN A 359 -0.89 -37.85 24.66
C GLN A 359 -1.50 -39.07 23.93
N ASP A 360 -2.50 -39.73 24.56
CA ASP A 360 -3.19 -40.86 23.94
C ASP A 360 -4.06 -40.41 22.77
N ALA A 361 -4.83 -39.28 22.95
CA ALA A 361 -5.60 -38.70 21.86
C ALA A 361 -4.71 -38.31 20.68
N TYR A 362 -3.53 -37.75 20.95
CA TYR A 362 -2.58 -37.37 19.92
C TYR A 362 -2.10 -38.63 19.15
N ARG A 363 -1.71 -39.71 19.84
CA ARG A 363 -1.24 -40.96 19.19
C ARG A 363 -2.32 -41.57 18.31
N VAL A 364 -3.55 -41.67 18.79
CA VAL A 364 -4.68 -42.23 18.04
C VAL A 364 -4.95 -41.42 16.78
N VAL A 365 -5.09 -40.10 16.92
CA VAL A 365 -5.38 -39.20 15.81
C VAL A 365 -4.23 -39.13 14.80
N GLN A 366 -2.98 -39.10 15.28
CA GLN A 366 -1.79 -39.11 14.41
C GLN A 366 -1.70 -40.41 13.60
N SER A 367 -1.86 -41.55 14.23
CA SER A 367 -1.83 -42.86 13.54
C SER A 367 -2.88 -42.90 12.43
N ALA A 368 -4.13 -42.54 12.74
CA ALA A 368 -5.21 -42.50 11.76
C ALA A 368 -4.96 -41.51 10.62
N ALA A 369 -4.41 -40.30 10.93
CA ALA A 369 -4.12 -39.30 9.94
C ALA A 369 -2.99 -39.69 8.99
N LEU A 370 -1.91 -40.31 9.49
CA LEU A 370 -0.82 -40.82 8.66
C LEU A 370 -1.30 -41.96 7.75
N THR A 371 -2.05 -42.93 8.27
CA THR A 371 -2.66 -43.97 7.45
C THR A 371 -3.56 -43.38 6.34
N ALA A 372 -4.39 -42.36 6.66
CA ALA A 372 -5.22 -41.71 5.67
C ALA A 372 -4.41 -41.06 4.55
N LEU A 373 -3.30 -40.41 4.89
CA LEU A 373 -2.42 -39.75 3.91
C LEU A 373 -1.63 -40.74 3.06
N ASP A 374 -1.09 -41.79 3.68
CA ASP A 374 -0.23 -42.77 3.00
C ASP A 374 -1.05 -43.65 2.05
N ASP A 375 -2.25 -44.08 2.46
CA ASP A 375 -3.13 -44.93 1.69
C ASP A 375 -4.13 -44.19 0.80
N GLY A 376 -4.16 -42.83 0.88
CA GLY A 376 -5.11 -42.02 0.13
C GLY A 376 -6.58 -42.21 0.55
N GLN A 377 -6.83 -42.59 1.81
CA GLN A 377 -8.14 -42.93 2.34
C GLN A 377 -8.79 -41.75 3.10
N ASP A 378 -10.08 -41.86 3.39
CA ASP A 378 -10.81 -40.89 4.16
C ASP A 378 -10.47 -40.96 5.65
N PHE A 379 -9.93 -39.88 6.22
CA PHE A 379 -9.52 -39.81 7.62
C PHE A 379 -10.68 -40.05 8.59
N ARG A 380 -11.89 -39.55 8.25
CA ARG A 380 -13.07 -39.77 9.08
C ARG A 380 -13.40 -41.25 9.23
N THR A 381 -13.26 -42.01 8.14
CA THR A 381 -13.50 -43.45 8.15
C THR A 381 -12.46 -44.12 9.03
N ILE A 382 -11.16 -43.90 8.81
CA ILE A 382 -10.09 -44.54 9.56
C ILE A 382 -10.15 -44.21 11.05
N VAL A 383 -10.28 -42.93 11.40
CA VAL A 383 -10.33 -42.52 12.82
C VAL A 383 -11.60 -43.04 13.51
N GLY A 384 -12.72 -43.15 12.78
CA GLY A 384 -13.97 -43.70 13.28
C GLY A 384 -13.92 -45.21 13.51
N GLU A 385 -12.98 -45.94 12.91
CA GLU A 385 -12.76 -47.36 13.13
C GLU A 385 -11.90 -47.65 14.36
N ALA A 386 -11.15 -46.69 14.87
CA ALA A 386 -10.32 -46.82 16.05
C ALA A 386 -11.19 -47.17 17.28
N PRO A 387 -10.87 -48.27 18.03
CA PRO A 387 -11.65 -48.67 19.19
C PRO A 387 -11.79 -47.56 20.24
N GLU A 388 -10.73 -46.83 20.50
CA GLU A 388 -10.67 -45.72 21.47
C GLU A 388 -11.61 -44.58 21.11
N VAL A 389 -11.85 -44.37 19.80
CA VAL A 389 -12.79 -43.37 19.29
C VAL A 389 -14.23 -43.84 19.43
N ARG A 390 -14.51 -45.10 19.00
CA ARG A 390 -15.83 -45.71 19.12
C ARG A 390 -16.35 -45.81 20.54
N GLU A 391 -15.47 -46.00 21.52
CA GLU A 391 -15.83 -46.01 22.93
C GLU A 391 -16.27 -44.67 23.48
N ARG A 392 -15.88 -43.56 22.83
CA ARG A 392 -16.04 -42.17 23.36
C ARG A 392 -16.93 -41.27 22.53
N LEU A 393 -17.00 -41.50 21.24
CA LEU A 393 -17.77 -40.66 20.29
C LEU A 393 -18.81 -41.50 19.57
N THR A 394 -20.04 -41.03 19.50
CA THR A 394 -21.06 -41.62 18.61
C THR A 394 -20.75 -41.26 17.15
N THR A 395 -21.39 -41.97 16.21
CA THR A 395 -21.25 -41.69 14.77
C THR A 395 -21.68 -40.27 14.43
N GLU A 396 -22.70 -39.76 15.10
CA GLU A 396 -23.24 -38.40 14.94
C GLU A 396 -22.24 -37.34 15.47
N GLU A 397 -21.72 -37.55 16.70
CA GLU A 397 -20.70 -36.65 17.29
C GLU A 397 -19.46 -36.60 16.40
N LEU A 398 -18.98 -37.76 15.89
CA LEU A 398 -17.85 -37.82 14.99
C LEU A 398 -18.17 -37.04 13.67
N ALA A 399 -19.37 -37.19 13.12
CA ALA A 399 -19.78 -36.49 11.90
C ALA A 399 -19.74 -34.99 12.05
N GLU A 400 -20.17 -34.47 13.20
CA GLU A 400 -20.15 -33.02 13.47
C GLU A 400 -18.73 -32.42 13.53
N LEU A 401 -17.74 -33.22 13.90
CA LEU A 401 -16.35 -32.78 13.96
C LEU A 401 -15.78 -32.47 12.56
N PHE A 402 -16.40 -33.00 11.49
CA PHE A 402 -15.99 -32.77 10.09
C PHE A 402 -16.81 -31.70 9.40
N ASP A 403 -17.61 -30.92 10.14
CA ASP A 403 -18.30 -29.74 9.60
C ASP A 403 -17.33 -28.54 9.52
N PRO A 404 -16.97 -28.05 8.31
CA PRO A 404 -16.09 -26.92 8.15
C PRO A 404 -16.70 -25.59 8.62
N ALA A 405 -18.04 -25.48 8.71
CA ALA A 405 -18.71 -24.28 9.19
C ALA A 405 -18.31 -23.94 10.65
N TYR A 406 -17.91 -24.94 11.43
CA TYR A 406 -17.41 -24.74 12.78
C TYR A 406 -16.25 -23.75 12.86
N TYR A 407 -15.36 -23.76 11.88
CA TYR A 407 -14.18 -22.87 11.86
C TYR A 407 -14.54 -21.41 11.57
N LEU A 408 -15.72 -21.16 11.03
CA LEU A 408 -16.22 -19.82 10.72
C LEU A 408 -17.15 -19.24 11.80
N ARG A 409 -17.42 -19.97 12.89
CA ARG A 409 -18.40 -19.58 13.94
C ARG A 409 -18.09 -18.27 14.64
N HIS A 410 -16.84 -17.83 14.63
CA HIS A 410 -16.39 -16.55 15.24
C HIS A 410 -15.95 -15.50 14.21
N LEU A 411 -16.25 -15.74 12.91
CA LEU A 411 -15.84 -14.87 11.84
C LEU A 411 -16.41 -13.45 11.99
N ASP A 412 -17.63 -13.33 12.52
CA ASP A 412 -18.30 -12.05 12.77
C ASP A 412 -17.47 -11.13 13.67
N VAL A 413 -16.87 -11.68 14.73
CA VAL A 413 -16.00 -10.92 15.64
C VAL A 413 -14.82 -10.29 14.89
N THR A 414 -14.23 -11.00 13.94
CA THR A 414 -13.10 -10.47 13.14
C THR A 414 -13.59 -9.42 12.16
N PHE A 415 -14.72 -9.64 11.51
CA PHE A 415 -15.29 -8.71 10.56
C PHE A 415 -15.69 -7.40 11.23
N GLU A 416 -16.31 -7.45 12.39
CA GLU A 416 -16.64 -6.26 13.21
C GLU A 416 -15.38 -5.45 13.57
N ARG A 417 -14.29 -6.12 13.95
CA ARG A 417 -13.03 -5.47 14.32
C ARG A 417 -12.41 -4.65 13.20
N VAL A 418 -12.63 -5.06 11.95
CA VAL A 418 -12.12 -4.34 10.75
C VAL A 418 -13.21 -3.48 10.10
N GLY A 419 -14.31 -3.19 10.84
CA GLY A 419 -15.40 -2.34 10.38
C GLY A 419 -16.19 -2.93 9.20
N LEU A 420 -16.23 -4.26 9.08
CA LEU A 420 -17.12 -4.98 8.18
C LEU A 420 -18.37 -5.35 8.96
N GLU A 421 -19.51 -4.75 8.63
CA GLU A 421 -20.77 -5.05 9.31
C GLU A 421 -21.18 -6.52 9.12
N PRO A 422 -21.83 -7.14 10.11
CA PRO A 422 -22.40 -8.47 9.98
C PRO A 422 -23.48 -8.47 8.91
N VAL A 423 -23.24 -9.11 7.78
CA VAL A 423 -24.31 -9.41 6.84
C VAL A 423 -25.10 -10.56 7.47
N ALA A 424 -26.39 -10.36 7.76
CA ALA A 424 -27.29 -11.42 8.20
C ALA A 424 -27.16 -12.59 7.21
N LEU A 425 -26.54 -13.69 7.66
CA LEU A 425 -26.49 -14.91 6.84
C LEU A 425 -27.94 -15.36 6.64
N ALA A 426 -28.36 -15.53 5.38
CA ALA A 426 -29.61 -16.19 5.08
C ALA A 426 -29.59 -17.56 5.80
N PRO A 427 -30.65 -17.93 6.52
CA PRO A 427 -30.68 -19.20 7.22
C PRO A 427 -30.43 -20.31 6.21
N SER A 428 -29.50 -21.21 6.54
CA SER A 428 -29.24 -22.43 5.77
C SER A 428 -30.58 -23.12 5.49
N PRO A 429 -30.87 -23.52 4.23
CA PRO A 429 -32.13 -24.20 3.94
C PRO A 429 -32.25 -25.43 4.83
N ALA A 430 -33.24 -25.41 5.72
CA ALA A 430 -33.58 -26.54 6.55
C ALA A 430 -33.73 -27.76 5.67
N ARG A 431 -33.06 -28.84 6.00
CA ARG A 431 -33.19 -30.16 5.35
C ARG A 431 -34.68 -30.49 5.30
N GLY A 432 -35.21 -30.54 4.07
CA GLY A 432 -36.59 -30.94 3.82
C GLY A 432 -36.85 -32.30 4.52
N ALA A 433 -37.83 -32.30 5.41
CA ALA A 433 -38.39 -33.49 5.96
C ALA A 433 -38.87 -34.39 4.82
N ALA A 434 -38.27 -35.57 4.69
CA ALA A 434 -38.83 -36.64 3.87
C ALA A 434 -40.21 -36.98 4.43
N GLN A 435 -41.27 -36.46 3.80
CA GLN A 435 -42.59 -36.93 4.03
C GLN A 435 -42.72 -38.29 3.31
N GLY A 436 -42.84 -39.33 4.11
CA GLY A 436 -43.33 -40.62 3.65
C GLY A 436 -44.78 -40.46 3.19
N GLY A 437 -45.04 -40.87 1.97
CA GLY A 437 -46.37 -41.05 1.41
C GLY A 437 -46.49 -42.51 1.02
N GLY A 438 -47.11 -43.31 1.92
CA GLY A 438 -47.64 -44.62 1.53
C GLY A 438 -49.03 -44.46 0.95
N SER A 439 -49.28 -45.16 -0.09
CA SER A 439 -50.42 -45.99 -0.46
C SER A 439 -50.32 -46.35 -1.94
#